data_cc0cc8775cccdc4c82685afef94c77f4
#
_entry.id   cc0cc8775cccdc4c82685afef94c77f4
#
_cell.length_a   1.000
_cell.length_b   1.000
_cell.length_c   1.000
_cell.angle_alpha   90.00
_cell.angle_beta   90.00
_cell.angle_gamma   90.00
#
_symmetry.space_group_name_H-M   'P 1'
#
loop_
_entity.id
_entity.type
_entity.pdbx_description
1 polymer ?
#
loop_
_entity_poly.entity_id
_entity_poly.type
_entity_poly.pdbx_seq_one_letter_code
_entity_poly.pdbx_strand_id
1 'polypeptide(L)'
;MKTLKKATNSFGLAVLLVVGGMQLSAADSATEVAAIHAADDVWVKAFNAGDVDTMVALYEEHAVLLPPGAPAANGRAAIRALFAKMAPAAAKDGLEFSLGAKPAGGARGDFGWSSGTYVLKDKTGHVIETGKYLSVSRKKDGKWLYVRDTWNSDGPPASTEPGAATKK
;
A
#
# COMPACT_ATOMS: atom_id res chain seq x y z
N MET A 1 -73.31 -42.89 21.73
CA MET A 1 -72.23 -42.07 22.23
C MET A 1 -71.13 -41.97 21.20
N LYS A 2 -70.98 -40.80 20.51
CA LYS A 2 -69.96 -40.56 19.52
C LYS A 2 -68.90 -39.65 20.10
N THR A 3 -67.67 -40.14 20.26
CA THR A 3 -66.51 -39.40 20.74
C THR A 3 -65.88 -38.61 19.62
N LEU A 4 -65.87 -37.28 19.75
CA LEU A 4 -65.17 -36.36 18.84
C LEU A 4 -63.67 -36.33 19.20
N LYS A 5 -62.78 -36.67 18.26
CA LYS A 5 -61.35 -36.46 18.37
C LYS A 5 -61.02 -35.03 17.92
N LYS A 6 -60.47 -34.23 18.83
CA LYS A 6 -59.87 -32.93 18.51
C LYS A 6 -58.52 -33.13 17.84
N ALA A 7 -58.38 -32.60 16.60
CA ALA A 7 -57.12 -32.47 15.94
C ALA A 7 -56.48 -31.14 16.34
N THR A 8 -55.30 -31.17 16.96
CA THR A 8 -54.48 -30.01 17.24
C THR A 8 -53.51 -29.82 16.08
N ASN A 9 -53.74 -28.78 15.26
CA ASN A 9 -52.79 -28.32 14.25
C ASN A 9 -51.71 -27.45 14.92
N SER A 10 -50.50 -27.99 15.03
CA SER A 10 -49.30 -27.20 15.37
C SER A 10 -48.75 -26.56 14.12
N PHE A 11 -48.99 -25.29 13.93
CA PHE A 11 -48.28 -24.49 12.92
C PHE A 11 -46.87 -24.18 13.46
N GLY A 12 -45.88 -24.92 12.97
CA GLY A 12 -44.46 -24.60 13.18
C GLY A 12 -44.05 -23.44 12.29
N LEU A 13 -43.83 -22.27 12.88
CA LEU A 13 -43.25 -21.11 12.19
C LEU A 13 -41.74 -21.35 12.02
N ALA A 14 -41.33 -21.79 10.85
CA ALA A 14 -39.92 -21.87 10.49
C ALA A 14 -39.41 -20.47 10.14
N VAL A 15 -38.69 -19.83 11.10
CA VAL A 15 -37.94 -18.59 10.82
C VAL A 15 -36.69 -18.96 10.05
N LEU A 16 -36.70 -18.76 8.74
CA LEU A 16 -35.50 -18.81 7.91
C LEU A 16 -34.69 -17.54 8.19
N LEU A 17 -33.65 -17.65 9.02
CA LEU A 17 -32.59 -16.65 9.14
C LEU A 17 -31.74 -16.71 7.87
N VAL A 18 -32.05 -15.86 6.88
CA VAL A 18 -31.16 -15.60 5.76
C VAL A 18 -30.02 -14.72 6.28
N VAL A 19 -28.93 -15.34 6.74
CA VAL A 19 -27.68 -14.67 6.98
C VAL A 19 -27.08 -14.41 5.60
N GLY A 20 -27.45 -13.27 5.00
CA GLY A 20 -26.83 -12.77 3.77
C GLY A 20 -25.40 -12.33 4.08
N GLY A 21 -24.46 -13.28 4.11
CA GLY A 21 -23.05 -12.96 4.06
C GLY A 21 -22.77 -12.32 2.70
N MET A 22 -22.44 -11.02 2.69
CA MET A 22 -21.84 -10.38 1.50
C MET A 22 -20.49 -11.04 1.26
N GLN A 23 -20.48 -12.09 0.45
CA GLN A 23 -19.24 -12.61 -0.11
C GLN A 23 -18.83 -11.63 -1.21
N LEU A 24 -17.75 -10.85 -0.97
CA LEU A 24 -17.08 -10.14 -2.06
C LEU A 24 -16.76 -11.18 -3.15
N SER A 25 -17.20 -10.91 -4.38
CA SER A 25 -16.86 -11.77 -5.51
C SER A 25 -15.36 -11.65 -5.81
N ALA A 26 -14.78 -12.67 -6.44
CA ALA A 26 -13.39 -12.62 -6.89
C ALA A 26 -13.15 -11.44 -7.87
N ALA A 27 -14.17 -11.05 -8.63
CA ALA A 27 -14.12 -9.88 -9.51
C ALA A 27 -14.03 -8.56 -8.73
N ASP A 28 -14.76 -8.41 -7.61
CA ASP A 28 -14.67 -7.23 -6.77
C ASP A 28 -13.27 -7.12 -6.14
N SER A 29 -12.70 -8.24 -5.70
CA SER A 29 -11.33 -8.28 -5.17
C SER A 29 -10.28 -7.86 -6.20
N ALA A 30 -10.40 -8.30 -7.45
CA ALA A 30 -9.48 -7.92 -8.52
C ALA A 30 -9.55 -6.42 -8.84
N THR A 31 -10.76 -5.84 -8.84
CA THR A 31 -10.97 -4.40 -9.04
C THR A 31 -10.35 -3.58 -7.92
N GLU A 32 -10.49 -4.02 -6.66
CA GLU A 32 -9.88 -3.35 -5.52
C GLU A 32 -8.35 -3.41 -5.55
N VAL A 33 -7.78 -4.55 -5.94
CA VAL A 33 -6.32 -4.69 -6.12
C VAL A 33 -5.81 -3.77 -7.22
N ALA A 34 -6.53 -3.67 -8.35
CA ALA A 34 -6.17 -2.75 -9.42
C ALA A 34 -6.20 -1.27 -8.95
N ALA A 35 -7.16 -0.90 -8.09
CA ALA A 35 -7.22 0.44 -7.52
C ALA A 35 -6.06 0.73 -6.55
N ILE A 36 -5.60 -0.27 -5.80
CA ILE A 36 -4.40 -0.16 -4.94
C ILE A 36 -3.15 0.05 -5.81
N HIS A 37 -2.96 -0.75 -6.86
CA HIS A 37 -1.82 -0.58 -7.77
C HIS A 37 -1.87 0.76 -8.52
N ALA A 38 -3.05 1.27 -8.83
CA ALA A 38 -3.19 2.60 -9.42
C ALA A 38 -2.71 3.71 -8.45
N ALA A 39 -2.90 3.54 -7.13
CA ALA A 39 -2.35 4.46 -6.14
C ALA A 39 -0.80 4.37 -6.08
N ASP A 40 -0.23 3.17 -6.22
CA ASP A 40 1.22 2.97 -6.32
C ASP A 40 1.78 3.71 -7.57
N ASP A 41 1.10 3.63 -8.72
CA ASP A 41 1.50 4.35 -9.94
C ASP A 41 1.43 5.88 -9.77
N VAL A 42 0.43 6.39 -9.06
CA VAL A 42 0.33 7.83 -8.73
C VAL A 42 1.49 8.25 -7.85
N TRP A 43 1.85 7.43 -6.84
CA TRP A 43 2.97 7.69 -5.95
C TRP A 43 4.30 7.77 -6.74
N VAL A 44 4.54 6.81 -7.64
CA VAL A 44 5.75 6.79 -8.50
C VAL A 44 5.86 8.05 -9.35
N LYS A 45 4.77 8.45 -10.02
CA LYS A 45 4.75 9.66 -10.84
C LYS A 45 5.03 10.91 -10.02
N ALA A 46 4.43 11.01 -8.82
CA ALA A 46 4.63 12.13 -7.92
C ALA A 46 6.07 12.20 -7.39
N PHE A 47 6.67 11.05 -7.03
CA PHE A 47 8.07 10.97 -6.61
C PHE A 47 9.02 11.46 -7.71
N ASN A 48 8.87 10.96 -8.93
CA ASN A 48 9.69 11.35 -10.09
C ASN A 48 9.54 12.84 -10.45
N ALA A 49 8.38 13.42 -10.15
CA ALA A 49 8.12 14.86 -10.33
C ALA A 49 8.58 15.71 -9.14
N GLY A 50 8.97 15.11 -8.01
CA GLY A 50 9.24 15.85 -6.76
C GLY A 50 7.97 16.42 -6.11
N ASP A 51 6.78 15.94 -6.49
CA ASP A 51 5.48 16.40 -6.00
C ASP A 51 5.13 15.77 -4.65
N VAL A 52 5.65 16.40 -3.60
CA VAL A 52 5.45 15.96 -2.22
C VAL A 52 3.97 16.02 -1.80
N ASP A 53 3.21 16.97 -2.30
CA ASP A 53 1.80 17.13 -1.92
C ASP A 53 0.96 15.95 -2.41
N THR A 54 1.13 15.54 -3.65
CA THR A 54 0.47 14.36 -4.21
C THR A 54 0.92 13.08 -3.49
N MET A 55 2.22 12.91 -3.21
CA MET A 55 2.70 11.74 -2.45
C MET A 55 2.02 11.64 -1.08
N VAL A 56 2.01 12.73 -0.32
CA VAL A 56 1.45 12.77 1.05
C VAL A 56 -0.06 12.58 1.07
N ALA A 57 -0.77 13.02 0.04
CA ALA A 57 -2.21 12.83 -0.07
C ALA A 57 -2.62 11.35 -0.18
N LEU A 58 -1.72 10.45 -0.56
CA LEU A 58 -1.94 9.00 -0.61
C LEU A 58 -1.84 8.30 0.76
N TYR A 59 -1.45 9.02 1.82
CA TYR A 59 -1.33 8.46 3.18
C TYR A 59 -2.49 8.89 4.07
N GLU A 60 -2.97 7.99 4.95
CA GLU A 60 -3.88 8.37 6.03
C GLU A 60 -3.21 9.32 7.03
N GLU A 61 -4.01 10.06 7.81
CA GLU A 61 -3.54 11.03 8.81
C GLU A 61 -2.56 10.41 9.81
N HIS A 62 -2.86 9.18 10.25
CA HIS A 62 -2.06 8.43 11.23
C HIS A 62 -1.23 7.29 10.60
N ALA A 63 -0.93 7.39 9.30
CA ALA A 63 -0.09 6.43 8.63
C ALA A 63 1.32 6.38 9.23
N VAL A 64 1.97 5.24 9.13
CA VAL A 64 3.37 5.06 9.55
C VAL A 64 4.19 4.62 8.34
N LEU A 65 5.21 5.40 8.04
CA LEU A 65 6.22 5.07 7.04
C LEU A 65 7.46 4.57 7.77
N LEU A 66 7.98 3.43 7.32
CA LEU A 66 9.13 2.72 7.91
C LEU A 66 10.31 2.75 6.93
N PRO A 67 11.05 3.86 6.86
CA PRO A 67 12.16 3.99 5.93
C PRO A 67 13.35 3.13 6.38
N PRO A 68 14.15 2.57 5.45
CA PRO A 68 15.37 1.86 5.81
C PRO A 68 16.39 2.83 6.42
N GLY A 69 17.10 2.37 7.46
CA GLY A 69 18.18 3.12 8.07
C GLY A 69 17.80 4.41 8.82
N ALA A 70 16.50 4.66 9.03
CA ALA A 70 16.01 5.84 9.71
C ALA A 70 14.83 5.51 10.65
N PRO A 71 14.53 6.35 11.65
CA PRO A 71 13.36 6.19 12.51
C PRO A 71 12.05 6.23 11.71
N ALA A 72 11.01 5.56 12.23
CA ALA A 72 9.67 5.59 11.67
C ALA A 72 9.12 7.03 11.61
N ALA A 73 8.55 7.40 10.47
CA ALA A 73 7.82 8.64 10.29
C ALA A 73 6.33 8.39 10.65
N ASN A 74 5.92 8.90 11.80
CA ASN A 74 4.58 8.70 12.33
C ASN A 74 3.66 9.87 11.99
N GLY A 75 2.60 9.58 11.24
CA GLY A 75 1.61 10.54 10.80
C GLY A 75 2.03 11.33 9.55
N ARG A 76 1.03 11.87 8.88
CA ARG A 76 1.19 12.58 7.59
C ARG A 76 2.20 13.73 7.65
N ALA A 77 2.28 14.46 8.77
CA ALA A 77 3.24 15.56 8.93
C ALA A 77 4.71 15.08 8.90
N ALA A 78 5.02 13.98 9.62
CA ALA A 78 6.36 13.41 9.63
C ALA A 78 6.72 12.77 8.28
N ILE A 79 5.76 12.11 7.61
CA ILE A 79 5.90 11.57 6.25
C ILE A 79 6.20 12.69 5.26
N ARG A 80 5.48 13.81 5.35
CA ARG A 80 5.75 15.02 4.55
C ARG A 80 7.17 15.54 4.74
N ALA A 81 7.61 15.65 5.98
CA ALA A 81 8.95 16.14 6.28
C ALA A 81 10.06 15.24 5.69
N LEU A 82 9.82 13.92 5.64
CA LEU A 82 10.74 12.97 5.00
C LEU A 82 10.74 13.16 3.48
N PHE A 83 9.58 13.12 2.83
CA PHE A 83 9.48 13.24 1.38
C PHE A 83 9.93 14.60 0.86
N ALA A 84 9.73 15.69 1.62
CA ALA A 84 10.21 17.01 1.25
C ALA A 84 11.74 17.09 1.12
N LYS A 85 12.47 16.19 1.78
CA LYS A 85 13.93 16.06 1.62
C LYS A 85 14.32 15.15 0.47
N MET A 86 13.55 14.07 0.24
CA MET A 86 13.92 13.02 -0.72
C MET A 86 13.46 13.34 -2.15
N ALA A 87 12.19 13.60 -2.37
CA ALA A 87 11.61 13.64 -3.70
C ALA A 87 12.11 14.83 -4.56
N PRO A 88 12.16 16.07 -4.05
CA PRO A 88 12.71 17.18 -4.83
C PRO A 88 14.21 17.02 -5.14
N ALA A 89 14.99 16.42 -4.23
CA ALA A 89 16.40 16.13 -4.47
C ALA A 89 16.56 15.08 -5.57
N ALA A 90 15.82 13.98 -5.49
CA ALA A 90 15.84 12.93 -6.50
C ALA A 90 15.44 13.46 -7.90
N ALA A 91 14.37 14.24 -7.99
CA ALA A 91 13.91 14.86 -9.23
C ALA A 91 14.96 15.84 -9.81
N LYS A 92 15.58 16.66 -8.96
CA LYS A 92 16.65 17.58 -9.36
C LYS A 92 17.88 16.85 -9.91
N ASP A 93 18.23 15.72 -9.30
CA ASP A 93 19.38 14.91 -9.71
C ASP A 93 19.05 14.03 -10.93
N GLY A 94 17.80 14.05 -11.41
CA GLY A 94 17.32 13.28 -12.55
C GLY A 94 17.25 11.78 -12.26
N LEU A 95 16.94 11.42 -11.01
CA LEU A 95 16.70 10.04 -10.64
C LEU A 95 15.32 9.60 -11.11
N GLU A 96 15.22 8.41 -11.66
CA GLU A 96 13.99 7.78 -12.12
C GLU A 96 13.69 6.55 -11.28
N PHE A 97 12.58 6.59 -10.53
CA PHE A 97 12.05 5.48 -9.78
C PHE A 97 10.97 4.75 -10.58
N SER A 98 11.02 3.42 -10.60
CA SER A 98 10.00 2.59 -11.25
C SER A 98 9.71 1.33 -10.44
N LEU A 99 8.47 0.85 -10.51
CA LEU A 99 8.07 -0.42 -9.92
C LEU A 99 8.28 -1.58 -10.91
N GLY A 100 8.49 -2.77 -10.37
CA GLY A 100 8.57 -3.99 -11.15
C GLY A 100 7.24 -4.32 -11.85
N ALA A 101 7.31 -5.03 -12.97
CA ALA A 101 6.18 -5.25 -13.88
C ALA A 101 5.03 -6.12 -13.31
N LYS A 102 5.23 -6.80 -12.18
CA LYS A 102 4.26 -7.74 -11.61
C LYS A 102 4.15 -7.55 -10.10
N PRO A 103 3.57 -6.44 -9.62
CA PRO A 103 3.31 -6.29 -8.20
C PRO A 103 2.29 -7.33 -7.73
N ALA A 104 2.46 -7.85 -6.52
CA ALA A 104 1.45 -8.63 -5.84
C ALA A 104 0.53 -7.72 -5.04
N GLY A 105 -0.71 -8.12 -4.85
CA GLY A 105 -1.68 -7.36 -4.07
C GLY A 105 -2.85 -8.21 -3.62
N GLY A 106 -3.56 -7.72 -2.62
CA GLY A 106 -4.78 -8.33 -2.10
C GLY A 106 -5.65 -7.30 -1.42
N ALA A 107 -6.96 -7.53 -1.42
CA ALA A 107 -7.92 -6.70 -0.73
C ALA A 107 -9.02 -7.54 -0.09
N ARG A 108 -9.46 -7.13 1.12
CA ARG A 108 -10.59 -7.72 1.81
C ARG A 108 -11.29 -6.66 2.65
N GLY A 109 -12.54 -6.35 2.30
CA GLY A 109 -13.28 -5.25 2.94
C GLY A 109 -12.60 -3.92 2.64
N ASP A 110 -12.28 -3.18 3.69
CA ASP A 110 -11.61 -1.88 3.63
C ASP A 110 -10.08 -1.97 3.81
N PHE A 111 -9.50 -3.17 3.93
CA PHE A 111 -8.06 -3.39 4.01
C PHE A 111 -7.51 -4.03 2.74
N GLY A 112 -6.34 -3.57 2.34
CA GLY A 112 -5.59 -4.12 1.21
C GLY A 112 -4.09 -3.93 1.38
N TRP A 113 -3.34 -4.54 0.47
CA TRP A 113 -1.88 -4.45 0.45
C TRP A 113 -1.36 -4.55 -0.98
N SER A 114 -0.20 -4.00 -1.21
CA SER A 114 0.61 -4.21 -2.41
C SER A 114 2.05 -4.48 -2.02
N SER A 115 2.74 -5.26 -2.82
CA SER A 115 4.17 -5.48 -2.69
C SER A 115 4.81 -5.76 -4.04
N GLY A 116 6.09 -5.47 -4.15
CA GLY A 116 6.82 -5.71 -5.38
C GLY A 116 8.28 -5.31 -5.25
N THR A 117 8.91 -5.25 -6.40
CA THR A 117 10.28 -4.75 -6.54
C THR A 117 10.27 -3.32 -7.08
N TYR A 118 11.36 -2.61 -6.89
CA TYR A 118 11.60 -1.31 -7.52
C TYR A 118 13.00 -1.22 -8.10
N VAL A 119 13.17 -0.28 -9.00
CA VAL A 119 14.45 0.10 -9.58
C VAL A 119 14.57 1.61 -9.53
N LEU A 120 15.73 2.10 -9.09
CA LEU A 120 16.11 3.49 -9.16
C LEU A 120 17.27 3.63 -10.14
N LYS A 121 17.13 4.53 -11.12
CA LYS A 121 18.13 4.83 -12.14
C LYS A 121 18.61 6.26 -12.02
N ASP A 122 19.83 6.51 -12.48
CA ASP A 122 20.31 7.86 -12.70
C ASP A 122 19.85 8.40 -14.08
N LYS A 123 20.15 9.67 -14.34
CA LYS A 123 19.83 10.38 -15.59
C LYS A 123 20.46 9.76 -16.86
N THR A 124 21.41 8.84 -16.72
CA THR A 124 22.04 8.12 -17.84
C THR A 124 21.37 6.77 -18.09
N GLY A 125 20.39 6.39 -17.26
CA GLY A 125 19.72 5.10 -17.30
C GLY A 125 20.45 3.99 -16.55
N HIS A 126 21.57 4.29 -15.89
CA HIS A 126 22.30 3.32 -15.07
C HIS A 126 21.51 3.01 -13.78
N VAL A 127 21.34 1.73 -13.46
CA VAL A 127 20.69 1.27 -12.24
C VAL A 127 21.60 1.54 -11.05
N ILE A 128 21.15 2.38 -10.12
CA ILE A 128 21.87 2.73 -8.88
C ILE A 128 21.35 2.00 -7.66
N GLU A 129 20.07 1.56 -7.70
CA GLU A 129 19.49 0.77 -6.63
C GLU A 129 18.38 -0.14 -7.15
N THR A 130 18.29 -1.32 -6.59
CA THR A 130 17.12 -2.21 -6.67
C THR A 130 16.65 -2.55 -5.27
N GLY A 131 15.36 -2.87 -5.14
CA GLY A 131 14.81 -3.21 -3.84
C GLY A 131 13.39 -3.74 -3.94
N LYS A 132 12.76 -3.79 -2.80
CA LYS A 132 11.41 -4.31 -2.61
C LYS A 132 10.63 -3.44 -1.65
N TYR A 133 9.31 -3.43 -1.81
CA TYR A 133 8.39 -2.67 -0.97
C TYR A 133 7.19 -3.51 -0.52
N LEU A 134 6.57 -3.09 0.56
CA LEU A 134 5.29 -3.58 1.06
C LEU A 134 4.51 -2.41 1.61
N SER A 135 3.31 -2.19 1.07
CA SER A 135 2.37 -1.20 1.55
C SER A 135 1.08 -1.86 2.02
N VAL A 136 0.56 -1.43 3.15
CA VAL A 136 -0.78 -1.77 3.63
C VAL A 136 -1.65 -0.53 3.50
N SER A 137 -2.84 -0.70 2.92
CA SER A 137 -3.78 0.38 2.63
C SER A 137 -5.13 0.13 3.29
N ARG A 138 -5.85 1.23 3.55
CA ARG A 138 -7.24 1.22 3.97
C ARG A 138 -8.07 2.02 2.97
N LYS A 139 -9.27 1.51 2.66
CA LYS A 139 -10.24 2.21 1.84
C LYS A 139 -11.06 3.17 2.71
N LYS A 140 -10.98 4.46 2.40
CA LYS A 140 -11.73 5.53 3.06
C LYS A 140 -12.34 6.44 2.00
N ASP A 141 -13.64 6.69 2.09
CA ASP A 141 -14.39 7.54 1.16
C ASP A 141 -14.14 7.16 -0.32
N GLY A 142 -14.10 5.85 -0.60
CA GLY A 142 -13.86 5.28 -1.93
C GLY A 142 -12.41 5.30 -2.41
N LYS A 143 -11.45 5.80 -1.62
CA LYS A 143 -10.03 5.91 -1.97
C LYS A 143 -9.19 4.96 -1.11
N TRP A 144 -8.22 4.30 -1.74
CA TRP A 144 -7.20 3.54 -1.04
C TRP A 144 -6.09 4.47 -0.56
N LEU A 145 -5.82 4.47 0.75
CA LEU A 145 -4.79 5.29 1.39
C LEU A 145 -3.83 4.39 2.17
N TYR A 146 -2.54 4.62 2.04
CA TYR A 146 -1.52 3.91 2.80
C TYR A 146 -1.66 4.16 4.30
N VAL A 147 -1.63 3.08 5.09
CA VAL A 147 -1.60 3.11 6.56
C VAL A 147 -0.28 2.61 7.12
N ARG A 148 0.39 1.71 6.39
CA ARG A 148 1.76 1.25 6.66
C ARG A 148 2.48 1.14 5.33
N ASP A 149 3.71 1.60 5.32
CA ASP A 149 4.52 1.56 4.11
C ASP A 149 5.99 1.38 4.48
N THR A 150 6.68 0.54 3.71
CA THR A 150 8.10 0.25 3.92
C THR A 150 8.74 -0.21 2.62
N TRP A 151 10.02 0.05 2.51
CA TRP A 151 10.86 -0.51 1.45
C TRP A 151 12.24 -0.85 2.00
N ASN A 152 13.01 -1.60 1.24
CA ASN A 152 14.43 -1.82 1.52
C ASN A 152 15.18 -2.15 0.23
N SER A 153 16.42 -1.70 0.18
CA SER A 153 17.37 -2.02 -0.89
C SER A 153 17.74 -3.52 -0.87
N ASP A 154 18.08 -4.07 -2.03
CA ASP A 154 18.67 -5.41 -2.15
C ASP A 154 20.18 -5.41 -1.89
N GLY A 155 20.82 -4.24 -2.02
CA GLY A 155 22.22 -4.05 -1.70
C GLY A 155 22.49 -3.75 -0.22
N PRO A 156 23.75 -3.81 0.22
CA PRO A 156 24.12 -3.30 1.54
C PRO A 156 23.80 -1.81 1.62
N PRO A 157 23.53 -1.26 2.82
CA PRO A 157 23.44 0.19 3.00
C PRO A 157 24.68 0.84 2.40
N ALA A 158 24.49 1.97 1.69
CA ALA A 158 25.63 2.74 1.23
C ALA A 158 26.55 3.00 2.42
N SER A 159 27.78 2.48 2.33
CA SER A 159 28.75 2.63 3.42
C SER A 159 29.01 4.13 3.63
N THR A 160 28.64 4.64 4.79
CA THR A 160 29.06 5.97 5.28
C THR A 160 30.52 5.92 5.74
N GLU A 161 31.40 5.24 5.03
CA GLU A 161 32.83 5.36 5.33
C GLU A 161 33.34 6.70 4.80
N PRO A 162 33.82 7.61 5.68
CA PRO A 162 34.60 8.75 5.23
C PRO A 162 35.90 8.19 4.65
N GLY A 163 36.07 8.33 3.33
CA GLY A 163 37.23 8.02 2.53
C GLY A 163 38.42 7.33 3.22
N ALA A 164 38.60 6.04 2.94
CA ALA A 164 39.89 5.40 3.13
C ALA A 164 40.89 6.11 2.23
N ALA A 165 41.59 7.10 2.82
CA ALA A 165 42.73 7.75 2.20
C ALA A 165 43.73 6.64 1.83
N THR A 166 43.88 6.38 0.55
CA THR A 166 44.95 5.58 -0.02
C THR A 166 46.29 6.16 0.45
N LYS A 167 46.90 5.54 1.44
CA LYS A 167 48.32 5.77 1.73
C LYS A 167 49.13 5.09 0.62
N LYS A 168 49.82 5.94 -0.16
CA LYS A 168 50.93 5.50 -1.00
C LYS A 168 52.08 5.01 -0.14
#